data_a1192ca27fd4f208751c9f1b124d39f3
#
_entry.id   a1192ca27fd4f208751c9f1b124d39f3
#
_cell.length_a   1.000
_cell.length_b   1.000
_cell.length_c   1.000
_cell.angle_alpha   90.00
_cell.angle_beta   90.00
_cell.angle_gamma   90.00
#
_symmetry.space_group_name_H-M   'P 1'
#
loop_
_entity.id
_entity.type
_entity.pdbx_description
1 polymer ?
#
loop_
_entity_poly.entity_id
_entity_poly.type
_entity_poly.pdbx_seq_one_letter_code
_entity_poly.pdbx_strand_id
1 'polypeptide(L)'
;MNIAFFTRPKQDVIFVYSDFTVRQTLEKMHATGFSAVPVLDRDGHYVATVSEGDLLWFIIKGEGGEPHTMAIESLEEFRLTDLLDQTRKNPPVTISASIENLIIRAMETNFVPITDDRGMFIGIVTRRSIIKHFYEKNIFRASCPT
;
A
#
# COMPACT_ATOMS: atom_id res chain seq x y z
N MET A 1 -23.94 3.18 -1.77
CA MET A 1 -22.56 3.41 -1.35
C MET A 1 -21.65 2.47 -2.10
N ASN A 2 -20.62 2.99 -2.71
CA ASN A 2 -19.69 2.19 -3.49
C ASN A 2 -18.24 2.46 -3.04
N ILE A 3 -17.29 1.70 -3.59
CA ILE A 3 -15.88 1.80 -3.21
C ILE A 3 -15.32 3.20 -3.47
N ALA A 4 -15.76 3.87 -4.54
CA ALA A 4 -15.30 5.22 -4.86
C ALA A 4 -15.51 6.22 -3.72
N PHE A 5 -16.57 6.03 -2.95
CA PHE A 5 -16.86 6.88 -1.80
C PHE A 5 -15.73 6.90 -0.76
N PHE A 6 -15.08 5.75 -0.57
CA PHE A 6 -14.00 5.62 0.41
C PHE A 6 -12.61 5.85 -0.19
N THR A 7 -12.50 5.93 -1.52
CA THR A 7 -11.21 5.93 -2.18
C THR A 7 -10.53 7.29 -2.08
N ARG A 8 -9.30 7.29 -1.52
CA ARG A 8 -8.42 8.43 -1.61
C ARG A 8 -7.77 8.38 -2.99
N PRO A 9 -7.92 9.42 -3.83
CA PRO A 9 -7.44 9.37 -5.20
C PRO A 9 -5.91 9.35 -5.27
N LYS A 10 -5.38 8.79 -6.36
CA LYS A 10 -3.95 8.64 -6.61
C LYS A 10 -3.15 9.92 -6.34
N GLN A 11 -3.67 11.07 -6.75
CA GLN A 11 -2.99 12.35 -6.59
C GLN A 11 -2.74 12.73 -5.13
N ASP A 12 -3.49 12.14 -4.19
CA ASP A 12 -3.36 12.40 -2.75
C ASP A 12 -2.65 11.25 -2.02
N VAL A 13 -2.10 10.28 -2.76
CA VAL A 13 -1.48 9.09 -2.21
C VAL A 13 0.03 9.13 -2.45
N ILE A 14 0.81 8.79 -1.42
CA ILE A 14 2.25 8.61 -1.56
C ILE A 14 2.51 7.21 -2.08
N PHE A 15 3.19 7.11 -3.20
CA PHE A 15 3.57 5.83 -3.80
C PHE A 15 4.99 5.91 -4.35
N VAL A 16 5.58 4.77 -4.69
CA VAL A 16 6.90 4.68 -5.30
C VAL A 16 6.81 3.88 -6.61
N TYR A 17 7.80 4.04 -7.47
CA TYR A 17 7.88 3.26 -8.70
C TYR A 17 8.72 2.00 -8.50
N SER A 18 8.37 0.94 -9.23
CA SER A 18 9.07 -0.34 -9.13
C SER A 18 10.55 -0.26 -9.51
N ASP A 19 10.94 0.72 -10.31
CA ASP A 19 12.34 0.96 -10.69
C ASP A 19 13.11 1.83 -9.68
N PHE A 20 12.47 2.29 -8.60
CA PHE A 20 13.17 2.99 -7.53
C PHE A 20 14.21 2.06 -6.89
N THR A 21 15.36 2.65 -6.51
CA THR A 21 16.32 1.89 -5.70
C THR A 21 15.78 1.68 -4.29
N VAL A 22 16.34 0.71 -3.59
CA VAL A 22 15.99 0.47 -2.19
C VAL A 22 16.26 1.73 -1.36
N ARG A 23 17.38 2.41 -1.63
CA ARG A 23 17.72 3.65 -0.92
C ARG A 23 16.70 4.76 -1.17
N GLN A 24 16.31 4.99 -2.42
CA GLN A 24 15.29 6.00 -2.75
C GLN A 24 13.97 5.71 -2.04
N THR A 25 13.60 4.45 -1.97
CA THR A 25 12.36 4.03 -1.30
C THR A 25 12.43 4.30 0.20
N LEU A 26 13.55 3.94 0.83
CA LEU A 26 13.77 4.22 2.27
C LEU A 26 13.72 5.71 2.58
N GLU A 27 14.37 6.52 1.74
CA GLU A 27 14.38 7.97 1.91
C GLU A 27 12.97 8.54 1.80
N LYS A 28 12.18 8.06 0.83
CA LYS A 28 10.80 8.53 0.66
C LYS A 28 9.92 8.14 1.84
N MET A 29 10.03 6.90 2.31
CA MET A 29 9.26 6.43 3.46
C MET A 29 9.64 7.17 4.73
N HIS A 30 10.94 7.44 4.92
CA HIS A 30 11.41 8.23 6.06
C HIS A 30 10.87 9.66 6.01
N ALA A 31 10.94 10.29 4.84
CA ALA A 31 10.48 11.68 4.68
C ALA A 31 8.97 11.84 4.88
N THR A 32 8.18 10.82 4.52
CA THR A 32 6.72 10.88 4.60
C THR A 32 6.15 10.25 5.87
N GLY A 33 6.95 9.43 6.57
CA GLY A 33 6.52 8.76 7.80
C GLY A 33 5.61 7.55 7.60
N PHE A 34 5.41 7.09 6.38
CA PHE A 34 4.57 5.92 6.12
C PHE A 34 5.36 4.62 6.30
N SER A 35 4.72 3.63 6.90
CA SER A 35 5.32 2.31 7.13
C SER A 35 5.14 1.34 5.96
N ALA A 36 4.25 1.65 5.04
CA ALA A 36 4.01 0.88 3.84
C ALA A 36 3.46 1.81 2.75
N VAL A 37 3.86 1.56 1.50
CA VAL A 37 3.44 2.36 0.36
C VAL A 37 3.15 1.48 -0.85
N PRO A 38 2.20 1.89 -1.72
CA PRO A 38 2.00 1.20 -3.00
C PRO A 38 3.20 1.36 -3.93
N VAL A 39 3.43 0.34 -4.73
CA VAL A 39 4.45 0.34 -5.77
C VAL A 39 3.75 0.27 -7.13
N LEU A 40 4.06 1.20 -8.01
CA LEU A 40 3.50 1.29 -9.36
C LEU A 40 4.60 1.09 -10.39
N ASP A 41 4.20 0.65 -11.59
CA ASP A 41 5.10 0.72 -12.73
C ASP A 41 5.00 2.12 -13.38
N ARG A 42 5.81 2.38 -14.39
CA ARG A 42 5.84 3.70 -15.05
C ARG A 42 4.59 3.97 -15.88
N ASP A 43 3.83 2.94 -16.21
CA ASP A 43 2.55 3.10 -16.92
C ASP A 43 1.39 3.37 -15.96
N GLY A 44 1.63 3.29 -14.66
CA GLY A 44 0.61 3.56 -13.65
C GLY A 44 -0.14 2.34 -13.14
N HIS A 45 0.30 1.13 -13.51
CA HIS A 45 -0.29 -0.10 -12.97
C HIS A 45 0.16 -0.34 -11.53
N TYR A 46 -0.76 -0.84 -10.72
CA TYR A 46 -0.40 -1.30 -9.38
C TYR A 46 0.40 -2.60 -9.50
N VAL A 47 1.58 -2.63 -8.88
CA VAL A 47 2.48 -3.79 -8.90
C VAL A 47 2.46 -4.53 -7.58
N ALA A 48 2.64 -3.81 -6.48
CA ALA A 48 2.77 -4.42 -5.16
C ALA A 48 2.67 -3.36 -4.07
N THR A 49 2.77 -3.80 -2.82
CA THR A 49 2.96 -2.92 -1.66
C THR A 49 4.28 -3.29 -1.03
N VAL A 50 5.07 -2.29 -0.66
CA VAL A 50 6.32 -2.47 0.07
C VAL A 50 6.21 -1.85 1.46
N SER A 51 6.65 -2.59 2.48
CA SER A 51 6.66 -2.14 3.87
C SER A 51 8.07 -1.96 4.39
N GLU A 52 8.19 -1.24 5.51
CA GLU A 52 9.47 -1.13 6.21
C GLU A 52 10.04 -2.50 6.56
N GLY A 53 9.18 -3.45 6.96
CA GLY A 53 9.59 -4.81 7.25
C GLY A 53 10.17 -5.53 6.04
N ASP A 54 9.58 -5.35 4.86
CA ASP A 54 10.10 -5.94 3.63
C ASP A 54 11.52 -5.44 3.33
N LEU A 55 11.73 -4.14 3.49
CA LEU A 55 13.02 -3.51 3.25
C LEU A 55 14.06 -3.95 4.30
N LEU A 56 13.65 -4.04 5.56
CA LEU A 56 14.53 -4.51 6.62
C LEU A 56 14.99 -5.94 6.39
N TRP A 57 14.08 -6.84 6.03
CA TRP A 57 14.43 -8.22 5.75
C TRP A 57 15.36 -8.35 4.55
N PHE A 58 15.14 -7.53 3.51
CA PHE A 58 16.02 -7.50 2.36
C PHE A 58 17.44 -7.06 2.74
N ILE A 59 17.56 -6.01 3.57
CA ILE A 59 18.85 -5.52 4.05
C ILE A 59 19.60 -6.59 4.86
N ILE A 60 18.87 -7.34 5.67
CA ILE A 60 19.46 -8.37 6.53
C ILE A 60 19.81 -9.63 5.75
N LYS A 61 18.94 -10.08 4.85
CA LYS A 61 19.09 -11.36 4.15
C LYS A 61 19.68 -11.26 2.75
N GLY A 62 19.54 -10.09 2.11
CA GLY A 62 19.95 -9.92 0.71
C GLY A 62 19.13 -10.81 -0.23
N GLU A 63 19.58 -10.93 -1.47
CA GLU A 63 18.91 -11.74 -2.48
C GLU A 63 19.07 -13.24 -2.23
N GLY A 64 20.19 -13.64 -1.65
CA GLY A 64 20.50 -15.06 -1.45
C GLY A 64 19.86 -15.71 -0.24
N GLY A 65 19.12 -14.94 0.58
CA GLY A 65 18.49 -15.47 1.79
C GLY A 65 19.44 -15.77 2.93
N GLU A 66 20.74 -15.55 2.75
CA GLU A 66 21.75 -15.71 3.78
C GLU A 66 21.75 -14.48 4.70
N PRO A 67 21.77 -14.67 6.03
CA PRO A 67 21.82 -13.54 6.96
C PRO A 67 23.13 -12.75 6.80
N HIS A 68 23.03 -11.54 6.30
CA HIS A 68 24.16 -10.61 6.27
C HIS A 68 23.60 -9.18 6.17
N THR A 69 24.39 -8.22 6.65
CA THR A 69 23.98 -6.82 6.60
C THR A 69 24.60 -6.17 5.37
N MET A 70 23.77 -5.54 4.56
CA MET A 70 24.23 -4.77 3.42
C MET A 70 24.82 -3.44 3.86
N ALA A 71 25.90 -2.99 3.18
CA ALA A 71 26.38 -1.63 3.33
C ALA A 71 25.34 -0.67 2.74
N ILE A 72 25.25 0.54 3.29
CA ILE A 72 24.29 1.56 2.82
C ILE A 72 24.50 1.85 1.33
N GLU A 73 25.77 1.89 0.89
CA GLU A 73 26.12 2.13 -0.50
C GLU A 73 25.57 1.06 -1.45
N SER A 74 25.46 -0.17 -0.97
CA SER A 74 24.91 -1.28 -1.77
C SER A 74 23.41 -1.13 -2.02
N LEU A 75 22.70 -0.38 -1.19
CA LEU A 75 21.25 -0.16 -1.36
C LEU A 75 20.92 0.62 -2.62
N GLU A 76 21.88 1.36 -3.19
CA GLU A 76 21.71 2.04 -4.46
C GLU A 76 21.79 1.10 -5.66
N GLU A 77 22.36 -0.09 -5.48
CA GLU A 77 22.53 -1.08 -6.54
C GLU A 77 21.29 -1.94 -6.75
N PHE A 78 20.40 -1.99 -5.75
CA PHE A 78 19.20 -2.81 -5.81
C PHE A 78 17.98 -1.96 -6.05
N ARG A 79 17.08 -2.47 -6.88
CA ARG A 79 15.80 -1.84 -7.17
C ARG A 79 14.68 -2.61 -6.50
N LEU A 80 13.52 -2.00 -6.36
CA LEU A 80 12.37 -2.66 -5.76
C LEU A 80 12.00 -3.95 -6.50
N THR A 81 12.18 -3.98 -7.82
CA THR A 81 11.93 -5.19 -8.61
C THR A 81 12.71 -6.40 -8.13
N ASP A 82 13.86 -6.18 -7.48
CA ASP A 82 14.70 -7.27 -6.97
C ASP A 82 14.12 -7.95 -5.73
N LEU A 83 13.17 -7.33 -5.06
CA LEU A 83 12.62 -7.84 -3.80
C LEU A 83 11.09 -8.00 -3.79
N LEU A 84 10.40 -7.58 -4.83
CA LEU A 84 8.93 -7.59 -4.83
C LEU A 84 8.31 -8.98 -4.68
N ASP A 85 9.02 -10.02 -5.12
CA ASP A 85 8.54 -11.41 -4.95
C ASP A 85 8.50 -11.83 -3.49
N GLN A 86 9.26 -11.17 -2.65
CA GLN A 86 9.40 -11.48 -1.22
C GLN A 86 8.50 -10.61 -0.33
N THR A 87 7.79 -9.65 -0.91
CA THR A 87 6.91 -8.77 -0.13
C THR A 87 5.63 -9.48 0.25
N ARG A 88 5.04 -9.02 1.36
CA ARG A 88 3.74 -9.50 1.77
C ARG A 88 2.70 -9.13 0.71
N LYS A 89 1.90 -10.11 0.30
CA LYS A 89 0.89 -9.87 -0.73
C LYS A 89 -0.21 -8.94 -0.24
N ASN A 90 -0.52 -7.95 -1.05
CA ASN A 90 -1.62 -7.02 -0.84
C ASN A 90 -2.29 -6.80 -2.20
N PRO A 91 -3.05 -7.79 -2.70
CA PRO A 91 -3.66 -7.69 -4.02
C PRO A 91 -4.68 -6.56 -4.07
N PRO A 92 -4.85 -5.91 -5.23
CA PRO A 92 -5.79 -4.81 -5.35
C PRO A 92 -7.23 -5.28 -5.37
N VAL A 93 -8.13 -4.34 -5.08
CA VAL A 93 -9.58 -4.51 -5.26
C VAL A 93 -9.99 -3.59 -6.41
N THR A 94 -10.78 -4.07 -7.33
CA THR A 94 -11.26 -3.22 -8.43
C THR A 94 -12.33 -2.25 -7.94
N ILE A 95 -12.43 -1.08 -8.58
CA ILE A 95 -13.40 -0.05 -8.20
C ILE A 95 -14.85 -0.55 -8.30
N SER A 96 -15.09 -1.56 -9.12
CA SER A 96 -16.42 -2.15 -9.32
C SER A 96 -16.74 -3.30 -8.36
N ALA A 97 -15.80 -3.67 -7.49
CA ALA A 97 -16.04 -4.75 -6.53
C ALA A 97 -17.05 -4.32 -5.45
N SER A 98 -17.55 -5.30 -4.70
CA SER A 98 -18.53 -5.03 -3.65
C SER A 98 -17.88 -4.39 -2.41
N ILE A 99 -18.68 -3.67 -1.65
CA ILE A 99 -18.25 -3.10 -0.37
C ILE A 99 -17.83 -4.20 0.60
N GLU A 100 -18.50 -5.35 0.55
CA GLU A 100 -18.17 -6.49 1.43
C GLU A 100 -16.75 -6.98 1.16
N ASN A 101 -16.34 -7.07 -0.11
CA ASN A 101 -14.97 -7.45 -0.46
C ASN A 101 -13.95 -6.43 0.06
N LEU A 102 -14.28 -5.15 -0.04
CA LEU A 102 -13.42 -4.10 0.47
C LEU A 102 -13.25 -4.22 1.99
N ILE A 103 -14.32 -4.43 2.71
CA ILE A 103 -14.29 -4.55 4.18
C ILE A 103 -13.47 -5.77 4.60
N ILE A 104 -13.66 -6.91 3.95
CA ILE A 104 -12.88 -8.12 4.24
C ILE A 104 -11.38 -7.87 4.05
N ARG A 105 -11.02 -7.21 2.96
CA ARG A 105 -9.63 -6.89 2.68
C ARG A 105 -9.05 -5.89 3.69
N ALA A 106 -9.85 -4.92 4.12
CA ALA A 106 -9.42 -3.93 5.11
C ALA A 106 -9.19 -4.53 6.49
N MET A 107 -9.76 -5.69 6.77
CA MET A 107 -9.48 -6.42 8.02
C MET A 107 -8.09 -7.05 8.02
N GLU A 108 -7.51 -7.28 6.85
CA GLU A 108 -6.20 -7.93 6.70
C GLU A 108 -5.04 -6.95 6.55
N THR A 109 -5.30 -5.75 6.04
CA THR A 109 -4.25 -4.78 5.72
C THR A 109 -4.65 -3.37 6.17
N ASN A 110 -3.66 -2.50 6.38
CA ASN A 110 -3.91 -1.12 6.79
C ASN A 110 -4.54 -0.28 5.67
N PHE A 111 -4.24 -0.61 4.43
CA PHE A 111 -4.89 0.02 3.28
C PHE A 111 -5.09 -1.02 2.19
N VAL A 112 -6.07 -0.76 1.34
CA VAL A 112 -6.41 -1.61 0.20
C VAL A 112 -6.15 -0.82 -1.07
N PRO A 113 -5.26 -1.28 -1.98
CA PRO A 113 -5.07 -0.59 -3.26
C PRO A 113 -6.30 -0.81 -4.15
N ILE A 114 -6.71 0.26 -4.83
CA ILE A 114 -7.87 0.23 -5.71
C ILE A 114 -7.40 0.45 -7.14
N THR A 115 -7.85 -0.43 -8.01
CA THR A 115 -7.51 -0.37 -9.44
C THR A 115 -8.78 -0.34 -10.29
N ASP A 116 -8.62 0.04 -11.56
CA ASP A 116 -9.66 -0.17 -12.55
C ASP A 116 -9.54 -1.60 -13.12
N ASP A 117 -10.37 -1.93 -14.09
CA ASP A 117 -10.40 -3.26 -14.71
C ASP A 117 -9.18 -3.57 -15.59
N ARG A 118 -8.33 -2.58 -15.85
CA ARG A 118 -7.06 -2.75 -16.57
C ARG A 118 -5.86 -2.87 -15.62
N GLY A 119 -6.08 -2.81 -14.31
CA GLY A 119 -5.01 -2.84 -13.34
C GLY A 119 -4.36 -1.49 -13.06
N MET A 120 -4.91 -0.41 -13.63
CA MET A 120 -4.40 0.94 -13.37
C MET A 120 -4.73 1.36 -11.96
N PHE A 121 -3.72 1.85 -11.24
CA PHE A 121 -3.89 2.31 -9.88
C PHE A 121 -4.67 3.62 -9.83
N ILE A 122 -5.77 3.64 -9.11
CA ILE A 122 -6.62 4.84 -8.99
C ILE A 122 -6.64 5.43 -7.59
N GLY A 123 -6.21 4.69 -6.59
CA GLY A 123 -6.14 5.19 -5.23
C GLY A 123 -6.08 4.09 -4.19
N ILE A 124 -6.30 4.46 -2.94
CA ILE A 124 -6.35 3.50 -1.84
C ILE A 124 -7.58 3.75 -0.97
N VAL A 125 -8.01 2.70 -0.27
CA VAL A 125 -8.96 2.82 0.83
C VAL A 125 -8.20 2.44 2.10
N THR A 126 -8.19 3.32 3.08
CA THR A 126 -7.55 3.04 4.37
C THR A 126 -8.53 2.39 5.32
N ARG A 127 -8.03 1.51 6.19
CA ARG A 127 -8.81 0.93 7.29
C ARG A 127 -9.45 2.06 8.11
N ARG A 128 -8.67 3.10 8.36
CA ARG A 128 -9.14 4.25 9.15
C ARG A 128 -10.37 4.92 8.54
N SER A 129 -10.41 5.11 7.23
CA SER A 129 -11.54 5.78 6.57
C SER A 129 -12.83 4.98 6.70
N ILE A 130 -12.73 3.65 6.65
CA ILE A 130 -13.89 2.79 6.85
C ILE A 130 -14.39 2.86 8.30
N ILE A 131 -13.47 2.75 9.26
CA ILE A 131 -13.81 2.83 10.69
C ILE A 131 -14.45 4.17 11.00
N LYS A 132 -13.86 5.27 10.50
CA LYS A 132 -14.36 6.62 10.72
C LYS A 132 -15.79 6.78 10.18
N HIS A 133 -16.06 6.27 9.00
CA HIS A 133 -17.39 6.35 8.39
C HIS A 133 -18.44 5.65 9.25
N PHE A 134 -18.17 4.42 9.67
CA PHE A 134 -19.13 3.67 10.48
C PHE A 134 -19.27 4.26 11.89
N TYR A 135 -18.19 4.78 12.46
CA TYR A 135 -18.25 5.46 13.76
C TYR A 135 -19.15 6.71 13.70
N GLU A 136 -18.94 7.57 12.71
CA GLU A 136 -19.75 8.78 12.54
C GLU A 136 -21.22 8.46 12.28
N LYS A 137 -21.48 7.44 11.48
CA LYS A 137 -22.84 6.99 11.21
C LYS A 137 -23.54 6.48 12.46
N ASN A 138 -22.85 5.74 13.31
CA ASN A 138 -23.42 5.22 14.57
C ASN A 138 -23.68 6.33 15.57
N ILE A 139 -22.77 7.31 15.69
CA ILE A 139 -22.97 8.48 16.55
C ILE A 139 -24.20 9.28 16.10
N PHE A 140 -24.31 9.51 14.79
CA PHE A 140 -25.45 10.23 14.24
C PHE A 140 -26.76 9.50 14.55
N ARG A 141 -26.79 8.18 14.40
CA ARG A 141 -27.97 7.38 14.74
C ARG A 141 -28.30 7.44 16.23
N ALA A 142 -27.27 7.40 17.08
CA ALA A 142 -27.45 7.48 18.52
C ALA A 142 -27.97 8.83 19.00
N SER A 143 -27.64 9.90 18.27
CA SER A 143 -28.09 11.26 18.61
C SER A 143 -29.43 11.63 17.99
N CYS A 144 -29.98 10.78 17.14
CA CYS A 144 -31.30 10.98 16.53
C CYS A 144 -32.37 10.20 17.34
N PRO A 145 -33.16 10.89 18.17
CA PRO A 145 -34.25 10.20 18.86
C PRO A 145 -35.32 9.77 17.85
N THR A 146 -35.65 8.52 17.88
CA THR A 146 -36.74 7.98 17.07
C THR A 146 -38.08 8.10 17.77
#